data_5cfb18f8da05e4d7ece32e63666b8be5
#
_entry.id   5cfb18f8da05e4d7ece32e63666b8be5
#
_cell.length_a   1.000
_cell.length_b   1.000
_cell.length_c   1.000
_cell.angle_alpha   90.00
_cell.angle_beta   90.00
_cell.angle_gamma   90.00
#
_symmetry.space_group_name_H-M   'P 1'
#
loop_
_entity.id
_entity.type
_entity.pdbx_description
1 polymer ?
#
loop_
_entity_poly.entity_id
_entity_poly.type
_entity_poly.pdbx_seq_one_letter_code
_entity_poly.pdbx_strand_id
1 'polypeptide(L)'
;KAYSFTEAELIKNSLVNHNPDLIIVYDGWNDINHSYKQFEIIESTPTDELIRMINRSDYLTPKVIIQNYFNHQRTSTDVIEFDSSQISEKITLWKNKLEQICASGQINDFKTIIILQPLLGTGNKTLSDEEVYYYDHYDSKTIINYYESYAANLKDSTNSCTNSIDLRDIFDPHKETIYYDAGHMSDFGNKIIASQIYEKSFSLLGR
;
A
#
# COMPACT_ATOMS: atom_id res chain seq x y z
N LYS A 1 -8.65 3.22 -3.64
CA LYS A 1 -7.49 2.47 -3.15
C LYS A 1 -6.28 2.89 -3.96
N ALA A 2 -5.17 3.20 -3.31
CA ALA A 2 -3.91 3.51 -3.96
C ALA A 2 -3.09 2.21 -4.11
N TYR A 3 -2.37 2.10 -5.21
CA TYR A 3 -1.42 1.03 -5.51
C TYR A 3 -0.15 1.67 -6.04
N SER A 4 0.98 1.00 -5.97
CA SER A 4 2.25 1.52 -6.48
C SER A 4 2.15 2.02 -7.92
N PHE A 5 1.34 1.36 -8.76
CA PHE A 5 1.06 1.80 -10.12
C PHE A 5 0.36 3.16 -10.15
N THR A 6 -0.75 3.32 -9.41
CA THR A 6 -1.52 4.59 -9.39
C THR A 6 -0.74 5.70 -8.72
N GLU A 7 0.10 5.37 -7.76
CA GLU A 7 0.99 6.33 -7.09
C GLU A 7 2.07 6.85 -8.04
N ALA A 8 2.71 5.97 -8.80
CA ALA A 8 3.70 6.36 -9.79
C ALA A 8 3.11 7.29 -10.86
N GLU A 9 1.91 6.97 -11.38
CA GLU A 9 1.22 7.82 -12.35
C GLU A 9 0.76 9.15 -11.74
N LEU A 10 0.27 9.16 -10.50
CA LEU A 10 -0.09 10.39 -9.79
C LEU A 10 1.12 11.31 -9.59
N ILE A 11 2.24 10.75 -9.17
CA ILE A 11 3.48 11.50 -8.97
C ILE A 11 3.93 12.12 -10.29
N LYS A 12 4.06 11.29 -11.33
CA LYS A 12 4.54 11.71 -12.64
C LYS A 12 3.65 12.77 -13.31
N ASN A 13 2.33 12.58 -13.26
CA ASN A 13 1.40 13.39 -14.05
C ASN A 13 0.82 14.58 -13.27
N SER A 14 0.96 14.62 -11.96
CA SER A 14 0.34 15.65 -11.12
C SER A 14 1.30 16.24 -10.09
N LEU A 15 1.81 15.43 -9.17
CA LEU A 15 2.53 15.95 -7.99
C LEU A 15 3.83 16.67 -8.35
N VAL A 16 4.54 16.22 -9.38
CA VAL A 16 5.76 16.87 -9.88
C VAL A 16 5.52 18.34 -10.23
N ASN A 17 4.35 18.69 -10.75
CA ASN A 17 4.02 20.07 -11.14
C ASN A 17 3.86 21.02 -9.95
N HIS A 18 3.82 20.51 -8.73
CA HIS A 18 3.71 21.30 -7.49
C HIS A 18 5.07 21.54 -6.81
N ASN A 19 6.17 21.11 -7.43
CA ASN A 19 7.55 21.24 -6.91
C ASN A 19 7.66 20.78 -5.45
N PRO A 20 7.33 19.52 -5.12
CA PRO A 20 7.42 19.02 -3.76
C PRO A 20 8.88 18.94 -3.31
N ASP A 21 9.17 19.23 -2.04
CA ASP A 21 10.49 18.97 -1.45
C ASP A 21 10.67 17.48 -1.13
N LEU A 22 9.58 16.78 -0.82
CA LEU A 22 9.58 15.40 -0.40
C LEU A 22 8.27 14.71 -0.81
N ILE A 23 8.39 13.49 -1.33
CA ILE A 23 7.28 12.56 -1.52
C ILE A 23 7.51 11.33 -0.65
N ILE A 24 6.49 10.97 0.12
CA ILE A 24 6.49 9.77 0.95
C ILE A 24 5.44 8.82 0.39
N VAL A 25 5.87 7.62 0.05
CA VAL A 25 5.00 6.51 -0.38
C VAL A 25 4.93 5.50 0.76
N TYR A 26 3.71 5.23 1.22
CA TYR A 26 3.43 4.24 2.26
C TYR A 26 2.57 3.15 1.64
N ASP A 27 3.18 2.02 1.33
CA ASP A 27 2.65 1.02 0.42
C ASP A 27 2.92 -0.42 0.85
N GLY A 28 2.29 -1.39 0.16
CA GLY A 28 2.51 -2.81 0.29
C GLY A 28 1.24 -3.66 0.35
N TRP A 29 0.29 -3.34 1.23
CA TRP A 29 -0.93 -4.13 1.41
C TRP A 29 -1.81 -4.19 0.16
N ASN A 30 -2.02 -3.06 -0.48
CA ASN A 30 -2.89 -3.02 -1.64
C ASN A 30 -2.28 -3.77 -2.84
N ASP A 31 -0.98 -3.70 -3.04
CA ASP A 31 -0.28 -4.37 -4.13
C ASP A 31 -0.29 -5.89 -3.99
N ILE A 32 -0.16 -6.39 -2.77
CA ILE A 32 -0.22 -7.83 -2.53
C ILE A 32 -1.64 -8.39 -2.62
N ASN A 33 -2.62 -7.61 -2.17
CA ASN A 33 -4.02 -8.07 -2.03
C ASN A 33 -4.84 -8.00 -3.33
N HIS A 34 -4.28 -7.51 -4.44
CA HIS A 34 -5.00 -7.39 -5.69
C HIS A 34 -4.49 -8.32 -6.79
N SER A 35 -5.44 -8.83 -7.60
CA SER A 35 -5.09 -9.65 -8.75
C SER A 35 -4.44 -8.81 -9.85
N TYR A 36 -3.43 -9.36 -10.52
CA TYR A 36 -2.72 -8.76 -11.64
C TYR A 36 -3.66 -8.26 -12.77
N LYS A 37 -4.73 -8.98 -13.02
CA LYS A 37 -5.74 -8.62 -14.03
C LYS A 37 -6.40 -7.25 -13.79
N GLN A 38 -6.38 -6.75 -12.56
CA GLN A 38 -6.89 -5.40 -12.27
C GLN A 38 -5.89 -4.31 -12.67
N PHE A 39 -4.61 -4.61 -12.77
CA PHE A 39 -3.58 -3.65 -13.22
C PHE A 39 -3.60 -3.47 -14.74
N GLU A 40 -3.87 -4.52 -15.53
CA GLU A 40 -3.99 -4.40 -17.00
C GLU A 40 -5.16 -3.51 -17.43
N ILE A 41 -6.26 -3.51 -16.67
CA ILE A 41 -7.43 -2.68 -16.95
C ILE A 41 -7.15 -1.19 -16.72
N ILE A 42 -6.15 -0.85 -15.90
CA ILE A 42 -5.82 0.54 -15.56
C ILE A 42 -5.04 1.23 -16.67
N GLU A 43 -4.35 0.51 -17.53
CA GLU A 43 -3.65 1.08 -18.70
C GLU A 43 -4.57 1.45 -19.87
N SER A 44 -5.83 1.07 -19.84
CA SER A 44 -6.68 1.05 -21.02
C SER A 44 -7.88 1.95 -21.02
N THR A 45 -7.89 3.17 -21.10
CA THR A 45 -8.83 4.01 -21.87
C THR A 45 -9.24 5.32 -21.17
N PRO A 46 -9.50 6.41 -21.96
CA PRO A 46 -10.10 7.67 -21.47
C PRO A 46 -11.48 7.49 -20.82
N THR A 47 -12.18 6.39 -21.14
CA THR A 47 -13.50 6.05 -20.57
C THR A 47 -13.40 5.66 -19.11
N ASP A 48 -12.29 5.06 -18.68
CA ASP A 48 -12.09 4.65 -17.29
C ASP A 48 -11.81 5.86 -16.40
N GLU A 49 -11.18 6.89 -16.94
CA GLU A 49 -10.97 8.15 -16.24
C GLU A 49 -12.31 8.88 -15.99
N LEU A 50 -13.21 8.85 -16.95
CA LEU A 50 -14.57 9.37 -16.80
C LEU A 50 -15.37 8.59 -15.75
N ILE A 51 -15.27 7.27 -15.74
CA ILE A 51 -15.92 6.41 -14.74
C ILE A 51 -15.33 6.67 -13.35
N ARG A 52 -14.02 6.90 -13.23
CA ARG A 52 -13.35 7.27 -11.97
C ARG A 52 -13.80 8.67 -11.50
N MET A 53 -13.92 9.63 -12.40
CA MET A 53 -14.44 10.97 -12.07
C MET A 53 -15.89 10.90 -11.59
N ILE A 54 -16.73 10.09 -12.22
CA ILE A 54 -18.14 9.87 -11.80
C ILE A 54 -18.19 9.18 -10.45
N ASN A 55 -17.32 8.21 -10.18
CA ASN A 55 -17.24 7.51 -8.89
C ASN A 55 -16.60 8.36 -7.77
N ARG A 56 -15.82 9.38 -8.11
CA ARG A 56 -15.26 10.37 -7.17
C ARG A 56 -16.18 11.56 -6.93
N SER A 57 -17.19 11.77 -7.78
CA SER A 57 -18.16 12.82 -7.50
C SER A 57 -19.02 12.40 -6.32
N ASP A 58 -19.04 13.21 -5.26
CA ASP A 58 -19.84 13.04 -4.04
C ASP A 58 -21.36 13.08 -4.28
N TYR A 59 -21.77 13.04 -5.53
CA TYR A 59 -23.17 12.93 -5.91
C TYR A 59 -23.61 11.47 -5.79
N LEU A 60 -24.14 11.14 -4.62
CA LEU A 60 -24.87 9.89 -4.36
C LEU A 60 -26.12 9.84 -5.25
N THR A 61 -25.96 9.39 -6.47
CA THR A 61 -27.13 9.09 -7.30
C THR A 61 -27.81 7.82 -6.76
N PRO A 62 -29.15 7.71 -6.81
CA PRO A 62 -29.86 6.51 -6.40
C PRO A 62 -29.31 5.23 -7.01
N LYS A 63 -28.76 5.31 -8.21
CA LYS A 63 -28.11 4.21 -8.93
C LYS A 63 -26.85 3.71 -8.20
N VAL A 64 -26.03 4.62 -7.66
CA VAL A 64 -24.81 4.26 -6.89
C VAL A 64 -25.17 3.62 -5.56
N ILE A 65 -26.21 4.13 -4.89
CA ILE A 65 -26.71 3.55 -3.64
C ILE A 65 -27.23 2.13 -3.89
N ILE A 66 -28.00 1.92 -4.93
CA ILE A 66 -28.54 0.61 -5.32
C ILE A 66 -27.41 -0.33 -5.73
N GLN A 67 -26.45 0.11 -6.52
CA GLN A 67 -25.29 -0.69 -6.92
C GLN A 67 -24.43 -1.09 -5.72
N ASN A 68 -24.16 -0.17 -4.78
CA ASN A 68 -23.43 -0.47 -3.57
C ASN A 68 -24.21 -1.43 -2.65
N TYR A 69 -25.52 -1.31 -2.54
CA TYR A 69 -26.36 -2.23 -1.79
C TYR A 69 -26.30 -3.66 -2.37
N PHE A 70 -26.42 -3.82 -3.69
CA PHE A 70 -26.30 -5.11 -4.36
C PHE A 70 -24.87 -5.65 -4.40
N ASN A 71 -23.87 -4.81 -4.49
CA ASN A 71 -22.47 -5.23 -4.39
C ASN A 71 -22.10 -5.67 -2.96
N HIS A 72 -22.70 -5.06 -1.93
CA HIS A 72 -22.50 -5.50 -0.54
C HIS A 72 -23.10 -6.89 -0.26
N GLN A 73 -24.14 -7.26 -1.00
CA GLN A 73 -24.68 -8.64 -0.94
C GLN A 73 -23.87 -9.65 -1.77
N ARG A 74 -22.97 -9.18 -2.63
CA ARG A 74 -22.04 -10.01 -3.42
C ARG A 74 -20.64 -10.10 -2.81
N THR A 75 -20.46 -9.76 -1.56
CA THR A 75 -19.29 -10.19 -0.81
C THR A 75 -19.42 -11.69 -0.48
N SER A 76 -19.50 -12.51 -1.55
CA SER A 76 -18.88 -13.80 -1.47
C SER A 76 -17.42 -13.51 -1.11
N THR A 77 -16.95 -14.09 -0.09
CA THR A 77 -15.56 -14.42 0.17
C THR A 77 -14.97 -14.98 -1.13
N ASP A 78 -14.58 -14.09 -2.06
CA ASP A 78 -13.61 -14.46 -3.05
C ASP A 78 -12.35 -14.72 -2.23
N VAL A 79 -12.19 -15.98 -1.84
CA VAL A 79 -10.93 -16.50 -1.35
C VAL A 79 -9.95 -16.09 -2.44
N ILE A 80 -9.09 -15.13 -2.14
CA ILE A 80 -8.05 -14.71 -3.07
C ILE A 80 -7.15 -15.93 -3.19
N GLU A 81 -7.36 -16.70 -4.24
CA GLU A 81 -6.51 -17.82 -4.54
C GLU A 81 -5.16 -17.25 -4.93
N PHE A 82 -4.24 -17.25 -3.98
CA PHE A 82 -2.87 -16.80 -4.20
C PHE A 82 -2.16 -17.81 -5.11
N ASP A 83 -2.16 -17.52 -6.39
CA ASP A 83 -1.34 -18.26 -7.34
C ASP A 83 0.13 -17.84 -7.17
N SER A 84 0.95 -18.77 -6.70
CA SER A 84 2.39 -18.56 -6.51
C SER A 84 3.11 -18.17 -7.81
N SER A 85 2.59 -18.55 -8.99
CA SER A 85 3.14 -18.15 -10.29
C SER A 85 3.00 -16.64 -10.53
N GLN A 86 1.99 -15.99 -10.00
CA GLN A 86 1.72 -14.56 -10.16
C GLN A 86 2.54 -13.68 -9.22
N ILE A 87 3.12 -14.24 -8.16
CA ILE A 87 3.83 -13.45 -7.16
C ILE A 87 5.11 -12.84 -7.72
N SER A 88 5.88 -13.61 -8.46
CA SER A 88 7.12 -13.12 -9.08
C SER A 88 6.84 -11.95 -10.03
N GLU A 89 5.74 -12.03 -10.77
CA GLU A 89 5.31 -10.98 -11.67
C GLU A 89 4.82 -9.73 -10.90
N LYS A 90 4.03 -9.90 -9.85
CA LYS A 90 3.60 -8.81 -8.97
C LYS A 90 4.78 -8.09 -8.32
N ILE A 91 5.76 -8.84 -7.79
CA ILE A 91 6.97 -8.26 -7.19
C ILE A 91 7.76 -7.47 -8.24
N THR A 92 7.90 -8.01 -9.45
CA THR A 92 8.59 -7.33 -10.53
C THR A 92 7.89 -6.03 -10.92
N LEU A 93 6.56 -6.05 -11.03
CA LEU A 93 5.77 -4.86 -11.32
C LEU A 93 5.90 -3.80 -10.21
N TRP A 94 5.72 -4.20 -8.96
CA TRP A 94 5.88 -3.33 -7.80
C TRP A 94 7.27 -2.70 -7.77
N LYS A 95 8.31 -3.51 -7.92
CA LYS A 95 9.70 -3.05 -8.01
C LYS A 95 9.89 -1.98 -9.08
N ASN A 96 9.42 -2.24 -10.29
CA ASN A 96 9.54 -1.31 -11.40
C ASN A 96 8.82 0.02 -11.13
N LYS A 97 7.68 -0.01 -10.41
CA LYS A 97 6.94 1.20 -10.06
C LYS A 97 7.66 2.02 -8.99
N LEU A 98 8.23 1.38 -7.98
CA LEU A 98 9.06 2.06 -6.98
C LEU A 98 10.29 2.71 -7.61
N GLU A 99 10.97 2.01 -8.52
CA GLU A 99 12.10 2.55 -9.28
C GLU A 99 11.69 3.78 -10.11
N GLN A 100 10.52 3.75 -10.75
CA GLN A 100 9.99 4.92 -11.49
C GLN A 100 9.71 6.11 -10.58
N ILE A 101 9.14 5.89 -9.40
CA ILE A 101 8.89 6.94 -8.40
C ILE A 101 10.22 7.59 -7.98
N CYS A 102 11.21 6.78 -7.65
CA CYS A 102 12.51 7.26 -7.19
C CYS A 102 13.28 8.00 -8.29
N ALA A 103 13.26 7.47 -9.51
CA ALA A 103 13.85 8.15 -10.67
C ALA A 103 13.16 9.50 -10.94
N SER A 104 11.85 9.59 -10.75
CA SER A 104 11.12 10.85 -10.86
C SER A 104 11.62 11.88 -9.85
N GLY A 105 11.92 11.46 -8.61
CA GLY A 105 12.50 12.32 -7.59
C GLY A 105 13.87 12.87 -8.00
N GLN A 106 14.74 12.03 -8.54
CA GLN A 106 16.06 12.45 -9.02
C GLN A 106 15.98 13.42 -10.19
N ILE A 107 15.05 13.20 -11.14
CA ILE A 107 14.88 14.05 -12.33
C ILE A 107 14.33 15.43 -11.96
N ASN A 108 13.43 15.49 -10.97
CA ASN A 108 12.68 16.70 -10.62
C ASN A 108 13.12 17.33 -9.29
N ASP A 109 14.28 16.90 -8.77
CA ASP A 109 14.95 17.47 -7.58
C ASP A 109 14.09 17.46 -6.29
N PHE A 110 13.34 16.35 -6.07
CA PHE A 110 12.67 16.11 -4.80
C PHE A 110 13.14 14.83 -4.14
N LYS A 111 13.06 14.78 -2.82
CA LYS A 111 13.40 13.59 -2.04
C LYS A 111 12.27 12.58 -2.08
N THR A 112 12.62 11.30 -2.03
CA THR A 112 11.66 10.20 -2.01
C THR A 112 11.93 9.27 -0.84
N ILE A 113 10.87 8.92 -0.09
CA ILE A 113 10.91 7.88 0.94
C ILE A 113 9.88 6.84 0.57
N ILE A 114 10.31 5.60 0.43
CA ILE A 114 9.41 4.45 0.27
C ILE A 114 9.31 3.73 1.60
N ILE A 115 8.10 3.48 2.04
CA ILE A 115 7.82 2.83 3.31
C ILE A 115 6.99 1.58 3.07
N LEU A 116 7.54 0.44 3.45
CA LEU A 116 6.80 -0.82 3.48
C LEU A 116 5.99 -0.86 4.78
N GLN A 117 4.66 -0.89 4.64
CA GLN A 117 3.75 -0.86 5.78
C GLN A 117 3.80 -2.17 6.60
N PRO A 118 3.54 -2.13 7.90
CA PRO A 118 3.38 -3.33 8.70
C PRO A 118 2.02 -3.99 8.41
N LEU A 119 1.97 -5.32 8.46
CA LEU A 119 0.75 -6.10 8.39
C LEU A 119 0.60 -6.97 9.63
N LEU A 120 -0.63 -7.37 9.92
CA LEU A 120 -0.90 -8.29 11.03
C LEU A 120 -0.11 -9.60 10.85
N GLY A 121 0.75 -9.88 11.82
CA GLY A 121 1.63 -11.04 11.82
C GLY A 121 2.99 -10.83 11.16
N THR A 122 3.30 -9.63 10.65
CA THR A 122 4.68 -9.26 10.32
C THR A 122 5.46 -8.89 11.59
N GLY A 123 6.79 -9.03 11.55
CA GLY A 123 7.60 -8.84 12.76
C GLY A 123 7.38 -9.95 13.80
N ASN A 124 7.62 -9.62 15.06
CA ASN A 124 7.54 -10.53 16.20
C ASN A 124 6.58 -10.02 17.30
N LYS A 125 5.63 -9.17 16.94
CA LYS A 125 4.62 -8.67 17.89
C LYS A 125 3.88 -9.83 18.55
N THR A 126 3.78 -9.81 19.88
CA THR A 126 2.87 -10.70 20.60
C THR A 126 1.44 -10.24 20.31
N LEU A 127 0.68 -11.06 19.59
CA LEU A 127 -0.70 -10.73 19.22
C LEU A 127 -1.63 -10.78 20.43
N SER A 128 -2.58 -9.86 20.53
CA SER A 128 -3.71 -9.95 21.45
C SER A 128 -4.71 -11.01 20.98
N ASP A 129 -5.66 -11.40 21.85
CA ASP A 129 -6.69 -12.39 21.50
C ASP A 129 -7.52 -11.95 20.28
N GLU A 130 -7.80 -10.65 20.15
CA GLU A 130 -8.52 -10.08 19.01
C GLU A 130 -7.68 -10.16 17.72
N GLU A 131 -6.39 -9.87 17.81
CA GLU A 131 -5.46 -9.94 16.68
C GLU A 131 -5.24 -11.40 16.25
N VAL A 132 -5.20 -12.35 17.18
CA VAL A 132 -5.14 -13.79 16.86
C VAL A 132 -6.38 -14.20 16.07
N TYR A 133 -7.57 -13.72 16.49
CA TYR A 133 -8.80 -13.99 15.76
C TYR A 133 -8.73 -13.49 14.31
N TYR A 134 -8.27 -12.26 14.08
CA TYR A 134 -8.11 -11.70 12.73
C TYR A 134 -7.04 -12.44 11.93
N TYR A 135 -5.92 -12.76 12.58
CA TYR A 135 -4.82 -13.48 11.94
C TYR A 135 -5.26 -14.83 11.36
N ASP A 136 -6.06 -15.58 12.12
CA ASP A 136 -6.57 -16.89 11.68
C ASP A 136 -7.71 -16.76 10.65
N HIS A 137 -8.51 -15.70 10.73
CA HIS A 137 -9.67 -15.50 9.86
C HIS A 137 -9.29 -15.07 8.43
N TYR A 138 -8.22 -14.30 8.25
CA TYR A 138 -7.85 -13.70 6.97
C TYR A 138 -6.76 -14.48 6.20
N ASP A 139 -6.48 -15.72 6.54
CA ASP A 139 -5.37 -16.51 5.97
C ASP A 139 -4.03 -15.72 5.96
N SER A 140 -3.78 -15.02 7.05
CA SER A 140 -2.64 -14.11 7.18
C SER A 140 -1.30 -14.80 6.93
N LYS A 141 -1.19 -16.10 7.20
CA LYS A 141 0.06 -16.88 6.97
C LYS A 141 0.48 -16.87 5.52
N THR A 142 -0.46 -17.11 4.60
CA THR A 142 -0.19 -17.08 3.17
C THR A 142 0.20 -15.68 2.72
N ILE A 143 -0.54 -14.67 3.14
CA ILE A 143 -0.26 -13.26 2.84
C ILE A 143 1.12 -12.85 3.32
N ILE A 144 1.50 -13.21 4.55
CA ILE A 144 2.80 -12.86 5.14
C ILE A 144 3.95 -13.51 4.37
N ASN A 145 3.84 -14.79 4.01
CA ASN A 145 4.88 -15.46 3.23
C ASN A 145 5.17 -14.73 1.91
N TYR A 146 4.15 -14.20 1.25
CA TYR A 146 4.33 -13.39 0.05
C TYR A 146 4.89 -12.00 0.36
N TYR A 147 4.46 -11.41 1.46
CA TYR A 147 4.92 -10.09 1.88
C TYR A 147 6.41 -10.07 2.23
N GLU A 148 6.95 -11.17 2.76
CA GLU A 148 8.39 -11.36 2.95
C GLU A 148 9.17 -11.18 1.64
N SER A 149 8.61 -11.63 0.52
CA SER A 149 9.24 -11.45 -0.79
C SER A 149 9.24 -9.98 -1.25
N TYR A 150 8.23 -9.19 -0.92
CA TYR A 150 8.24 -7.73 -1.14
C TYR A 150 9.33 -7.06 -0.30
N ALA A 151 9.39 -7.39 0.98
CA ALA A 151 10.39 -6.85 1.90
C ALA A 151 11.83 -7.19 1.48
N ALA A 152 12.08 -8.41 1.06
CA ALA A 152 13.38 -8.83 0.54
C ALA A 152 13.83 -8.02 -0.69
N ASN A 153 12.88 -7.54 -1.49
CA ASN A 153 13.16 -6.75 -2.68
C ASN A 153 13.15 -5.23 -2.44
N LEU A 154 12.69 -4.76 -1.28
CA LEU A 154 12.52 -3.33 -0.99
C LEU A 154 13.82 -2.56 -1.22
N LYS A 155 14.90 -3.00 -0.61
CA LYS A 155 16.20 -2.31 -0.68
C LYS A 155 16.72 -2.18 -2.11
N ASP A 156 16.64 -3.25 -2.88
CA ASP A 156 17.11 -3.24 -4.26
C ASP A 156 16.23 -2.39 -5.17
N SER A 157 14.92 -2.39 -4.92
CA SER A 157 13.94 -1.60 -5.67
C SER A 157 14.01 -0.11 -5.39
N THR A 158 14.70 0.29 -4.33
CA THR A 158 14.75 1.67 -3.85
C THR A 158 16.15 2.26 -3.80
N ASN A 159 17.10 1.65 -4.50
CA ASN A 159 18.49 2.13 -4.54
C ASN A 159 18.63 3.58 -5.04
N SER A 160 17.73 4.03 -5.91
CA SER A 160 17.66 5.39 -6.42
C SER A 160 16.82 6.34 -5.55
N CYS A 161 16.13 5.85 -4.53
CA CYS A 161 15.38 6.66 -3.59
C CYS A 161 16.30 7.36 -2.59
N THR A 162 15.80 8.42 -1.97
CA THR A 162 16.51 9.08 -0.86
C THR A 162 16.59 8.17 0.36
N ASN A 163 15.50 7.44 0.64
CA ASN A 163 15.46 6.46 1.74
C ASN A 163 14.39 5.38 1.48
N SER A 164 14.56 4.24 2.12
CA SER A 164 13.53 3.21 2.22
C SER A 164 13.45 2.71 3.66
N ILE A 165 12.22 2.44 4.12
CA ILE A 165 11.94 2.05 5.51
C ILE A 165 11.04 0.83 5.50
N ASP A 166 11.49 -0.22 6.14
CA ASP A 166 10.69 -1.41 6.42
C ASP A 166 10.10 -1.26 7.83
N LEU A 167 8.77 -1.20 7.93
CA LEU A 167 8.06 -1.02 9.19
C LEU A 167 7.42 -2.31 9.71
N ARG A 168 7.74 -3.47 9.14
CA ARG A 168 7.09 -4.73 9.51
C ARG A 168 7.23 -5.09 11.00
N ASP A 169 8.29 -4.66 11.65
CA ASP A 169 8.61 -4.93 13.06
C ASP A 169 8.27 -3.76 14.01
N ILE A 170 7.71 -2.68 13.50
CA ILE A 170 7.48 -1.45 14.28
C ILE A 170 6.61 -1.67 15.53
N PHE A 171 5.77 -2.69 15.51
CA PHE A 171 4.86 -3.00 16.61
C PHE A 171 5.36 -4.10 17.55
N ASP A 172 6.55 -4.65 17.35
CA ASP A 172 7.14 -5.71 18.20
C ASP A 172 7.17 -5.37 19.70
N PRO A 173 7.49 -4.12 20.11
CA PRO A 173 7.51 -3.75 21.52
C PRO A 173 6.12 -3.63 22.17
N HIS A 174 5.05 -3.66 21.38
CA HIS A 174 3.69 -3.34 21.82
C HIS A 174 2.85 -4.59 22.04
N LYS A 175 2.14 -4.65 23.17
CA LYS A 175 1.24 -5.76 23.52
C LYS A 175 -0.24 -5.42 23.35
N GLU A 176 -0.54 -4.13 23.19
CA GLU A 176 -1.88 -3.62 22.97
C GLU A 176 -2.43 -4.10 21.64
N THR A 177 -3.76 -4.24 21.52
CA THR A 177 -4.42 -4.47 20.25
C THR A 177 -4.20 -3.29 19.33
N ILE A 178 -3.55 -3.51 18.21
CA ILE A 178 -3.22 -2.49 17.22
C ILE A 178 -4.04 -2.68 15.95
N TYR A 179 -4.21 -3.92 15.50
CA TYR A 179 -4.86 -4.23 14.24
C TYR A 179 -6.36 -4.50 14.39
N TYR A 180 -7.16 -4.02 13.42
CA TYR A 180 -8.59 -4.32 13.27
C TYR A 180 -8.88 -5.38 12.21
N ASP A 181 -7.93 -5.63 11.32
CA ASP A 181 -7.91 -6.67 10.31
C ASP A 181 -6.45 -6.92 9.86
N ALA A 182 -6.26 -7.57 8.73
CA ALA A 182 -4.92 -7.91 8.24
C ALA A 182 -4.02 -6.71 7.92
N GLY A 183 -4.58 -5.52 7.63
CA GLY A 183 -3.81 -4.36 7.17
C GLY A 183 -4.21 -3.02 7.78
N HIS A 184 -5.33 -2.94 8.48
CA HIS A 184 -5.79 -1.68 9.09
C HIS A 184 -5.54 -1.67 10.60
N MET A 185 -5.09 -0.52 11.09
CA MET A 185 -4.67 -0.38 12.48
C MET A 185 -5.37 0.76 13.20
N SER A 186 -5.33 0.70 14.52
CA SER A 186 -5.90 1.68 15.44
C SER A 186 -5.23 3.05 15.33
N ASP A 187 -5.86 4.08 15.88
CA ASP A 187 -5.26 5.41 16.03
C ASP A 187 -3.93 5.37 16.78
N PHE A 188 -3.80 4.46 17.75
CA PHE A 188 -2.55 4.25 18.47
C PHE A 188 -1.45 3.72 17.53
N GLY A 189 -1.75 2.70 16.71
CA GLY A 189 -0.82 2.18 15.72
C GLY A 189 -0.44 3.24 14.68
N ASN A 190 -1.43 3.97 14.16
CA ASN A 190 -1.19 5.06 13.22
C ASN A 190 -0.29 6.15 13.80
N LYS A 191 -0.43 6.48 15.10
CA LYS A 191 0.43 7.45 15.78
C LYS A 191 1.88 6.98 15.87
N ILE A 192 2.13 5.71 16.14
CA ILE A 192 3.48 5.13 16.17
C ILE A 192 4.12 5.25 14.79
N ILE A 193 3.41 4.84 13.74
CA ILE A 193 3.88 4.95 12.35
C ILE A 193 4.17 6.40 11.99
N ALA A 194 3.24 7.31 12.26
CA ALA A 194 3.39 8.72 11.94
C ALA A 194 4.61 9.33 12.65
N SER A 195 4.89 8.96 13.91
CA SER A 195 6.07 9.40 14.64
C SER A 195 7.35 8.93 13.97
N GLN A 196 7.41 7.66 13.57
CA GLN A 196 8.58 7.08 12.90
C GLN A 196 8.81 7.75 11.52
N ILE A 197 7.75 7.96 10.75
CA ILE A 197 7.82 8.65 9.46
C ILE A 197 8.31 10.09 9.65
N TYR A 198 7.76 10.78 10.64
CA TYR A 198 8.16 12.16 10.94
C TYR A 198 9.65 12.28 11.28
N GLU A 199 10.16 11.45 12.18
CA GLU A 199 11.57 11.46 12.57
C GLU A 199 12.50 11.26 11.37
N LYS A 200 12.18 10.28 10.52
CA LYS A 200 12.98 9.99 9.32
C LYS A 200 12.88 11.10 8.27
N SER A 201 11.69 11.66 8.08
CA SER A 201 11.48 12.75 7.13
C SER A 201 12.16 14.04 7.56
N PHE A 202 12.05 14.39 8.84
CA PHE A 202 12.64 15.59 9.43
C PHE A 202 14.16 15.63 9.25
N SER A 203 14.83 14.52 9.52
CA SER A 203 16.27 14.38 9.35
C SER A 203 16.72 14.61 7.90
N LEU A 204 15.89 14.22 6.92
CA LEU A 204 16.20 14.37 5.50
C LEU A 204 15.99 15.80 4.99
N LEU A 205 15.06 16.53 5.56
CA LEU A 205 14.78 17.92 5.17
C LEU A 205 15.76 18.94 5.78
N GLY A 206 16.68 18.47 6.65
CA GLY A 206 17.70 19.34 7.25
C GLY A 206 17.14 20.35 8.24
N ARG A 207 16.00 20.03 8.84
CA ARG A 207 15.29 20.88 9.83
C ARG A 207 15.39 20.28 11.22
#